data_ada8f6c6f71fa7f2623b9c93c7f75989
#
_entry.id   ada8f6c6f71fa7f2623b9c93c7f75989
#
_cell.length_a   1.000
_cell.length_b   1.000
_cell.length_c   1.000
_cell.angle_alpha   90.00
_cell.angle_beta   90.00
_cell.angle_gamma   90.00
#
_symmetry.space_group_name_H-M   'P 1'
#
loop_
_entity.id
_entity.type
_entity.pdbx_description
1 polymer ?
#
loop_
_entity_poly.entity_id
_entity_poly.type
_entity_poly.pdbx_seq_one_letter_code
_entity_poly.pdbx_strand_id
1 'polypeptide(L)'
;EMRRKEDRRSRLLEINKLAATYFFYQIRSERGKAGLEYLKKRELSDETIRHWGLGFSNVTSNDLVKYLKSKGYDDQIIQEAGLASFDERYGLHDKFWNRVMFPIQDINHRVIGFGGRVMGDGKPKYLNSPETPIFDKSRNLYGLNFARTARTNNMILCEGYMDVISMHQAGFTQAVASLGTAFTAGQANMLRRYAREVI
;
A
#
# COMPACT_ATOMS: atom_id res chain seq x y z
N GLU A 1 14.60 11.91 23.61
CA GLU A 1 13.68 10.83 23.25
C GLU A 1 12.77 11.23 22.07
N MET A 2 12.12 12.39 22.08
CA MET A 2 11.29 12.90 20.99
C MET A 2 12.05 12.96 19.66
N ARG A 3 13.24 13.53 19.64
CA ARG A 3 14.07 13.64 18.44
C ARG A 3 14.41 12.28 17.81
N ARG A 4 14.70 11.27 18.65
CA ARG A 4 14.97 9.90 18.18
C ARG A 4 13.73 9.24 17.56
N LYS A 5 12.55 9.48 18.13
CA LYS A 5 11.27 8.98 17.58
C LYS A 5 10.95 9.63 16.23
N GLU A 6 11.21 10.92 16.10
CA GLU A 6 11.00 11.67 14.88
C GLU A 6 11.97 11.24 13.78
N ASP A 7 13.25 11.06 14.09
CA ASP A 7 14.25 10.55 13.17
C ASP A 7 13.89 9.14 12.67
N ARG A 8 13.44 8.27 13.58
CA ARG A 8 12.98 6.91 13.24
C ARG A 8 11.76 6.93 12.31
N ARG A 9 10.77 7.76 12.63
CA ARG A 9 9.58 7.95 11.80
C ARG A 9 9.96 8.41 10.40
N SER A 10 10.83 9.38 10.29
CA SER A 10 11.32 9.92 9.01
C SER A 10 12.02 8.85 8.18
N ARG A 11 12.83 8.01 8.80
CA ARG A 11 13.51 6.90 8.11
C ARG A 11 12.54 5.84 7.61
N LEU A 12 11.50 5.51 8.38
CA LEU A 12 10.47 4.57 7.95
C LEU A 12 9.66 5.11 6.76
N LEU A 13 9.34 6.39 6.76
CA LEU A 13 8.68 7.03 5.63
C LEU A 13 9.58 7.05 4.37
N GLU A 14 10.85 7.32 4.55
CA GLU A 14 11.84 7.32 3.47
C GLU A 14 12.01 5.95 2.83
N ILE A 15 12.17 4.89 3.61
CA ILE A 15 12.32 3.52 3.09
C ILE A 15 11.05 3.05 2.40
N ASN A 16 9.86 3.40 2.91
CA ASN A 16 8.59 3.06 2.26
C ASN A 16 8.44 3.79 0.92
N LYS A 17 8.84 5.05 0.84
CA LYS A 17 8.85 5.81 -0.42
C LYS A 17 9.77 5.15 -1.44
N LEU A 18 10.95 4.72 -1.01
CA LEU A 18 11.92 4.03 -1.87
C LEU A 18 11.38 2.68 -2.36
N ALA A 19 10.76 1.90 -1.48
CA ALA A 19 10.12 0.64 -1.83
C ALA A 19 8.95 0.85 -2.82
N ALA A 20 8.12 1.87 -2.60
CA ALA A 20 7.02 2.21 -3.51
C ALA A 20 7.53 2.55 -4.90
N THR A 21 8.60 3.33 -5.00
CA THR A 21 9.26 3.68 -6.27
C THR A 21 9.81 2.43 -6.96
N TYR A 22 10.44 1.53 -6.20
CA TYR A 22 10.92 0.25 -6.72
C TYR A 22 9.80 -0.58 -7.34
N PHE A 23 8.70 -0.79 -6.61
CA PHE A 23 7.55 -1.54 -7.13
C PHE A 23 6.91 -0.87 -8.34
N PHE A 24 6.84 0.45 -8.34
CA PHE A 24 6.28 1.24 -9.44
C PHE A 24 7.02 1.00 -10.76
N TYR A 25 8.35 0.93 -10.71
CA TYR A 25 9.14 0.63 -11.90
C TYR A 25 9.09 -0.85 -12.30
N GLN A 26 8.96 -1.75 -11.33
CA GLN A 26 8.89 -3.19 -11.61
C GLN A 26 7.67 -3.56 -12.45
N ILE A 27 6.50 -2.96 -12.21
CA ILE A 27 5.29 -3.28 -12.99
C ILE A 27 5.42 -2.86 -14.46
N ARG A 28 6.32 -1.94 -14.76
CA ARG A 28 6.59 -1.44 -16.13
C ARG A 28 7.74 -2.20 -16.81
N SER A 29 8.38 -3.11 -16.11
CA SER A 29 9.43 -3.96 -16.63
C SER A 29 8.88 -5.29 -17.14
N GLU A 30 9.70 -6.05 -17.87
CA GLU A 30 9.35 -7.41 -18.29
C GLU A 30 8.97 -8.32 -17.12
N ARG A 31 9.63 -8.13 -15.96
CA ARG A 31 9.35 -8.91 -14.74
C ARG A 31 7.95 -8.66 -14.18
N GLY A 32 7.40 -7.48 -14.40
CA GLY A 32 6.08 -7.08 -13.93
C GLY A 32 4.94 -7.30 -14.90
N LYS A 33 5.20 -7.91 -16.06
CA LYS A 33 4.24 -8.08 -17.16
C LYS A 33 2.93 -8.74 -16.69
N ALA A 34 3.01 -9.80 -15.89
CA ALA A 34 1.83 -10.49 -15.36
C ALA A 34 0.96 -9.58 -14.50
N GLY A 35 1.59 -8.74 -13.68
CA GLY A 35 0.88 -7.74 -12.86
C GLY A 35 0.20 -6.67 -13.70
N LEU A 36 0.89 -6.15 -14.71
CA LEU A 36 0.32 -5.15 -15.61
C LEU A 36 -0.86 -5.72 -16.40
N GLU A 37 -0.73 -6.94 -16.94
CA GLU A 37 -1.81 -7.64 -17.63
C GLU A 37 -3.04 -7.86 -16.72
N TYR A 38 -2.80 -8.20 -15.45
CA TYR A 38 -3.88 -8.33 -14.46
C TYR A 38 -4.65 -7.02 -14.32
N LEU A 39 -3.96 -5.89 -14.14
CA LEU A 39 -4.60 -4.58 -14.00
C LEU A 39 -5.35 -4.16 -15.27
N LYS A 40 -4.81 -4.45 -16.44
CA LYS A 40 -5.46 -4.19 -17.72
C LYS A 40 -6.72 -5.04 -17.92
N LYS A 41 -6.70 -6.30 -17.51
CA LYS A 41 -7.90 -7.16 -17.50
C LYS A 41 -8.99 -6.62 -16.57
N ARG A 42 -8.61 -5.92 -15.51
CA ARG A 42 -9.53 -5.23 -14.60
C ARG A 42 -9.95 -3.87 -15.15
N GLU A 43 -9.63 -3.58 -16.40
CA GLU A 43 -10.02 -2.38 -17.13
C GLU A 43 -9.49 -1.07 -16.51
N LEU A 44 -8.37 -1.13 -15.80
CA LEU A 44 -7.70 0.07 -15.30
C LEU A 44 -6.88 0.74 -16.41
N SER A 45 -7.05 2.05 -16.56
CA SER A 45 -6.27 2.87 -17.50
C SER A 45 -4.83 3.06 -16.99
N ASP A 46 -3.92 3.38 -17.91
CA ASP A 46 -2.53 3.72 -17.55
C ASP A 46 -2.47 4.93 -16.60
N GLU A 47 -3.34 5.91 -16.78
CA GLU A 47 -3.46 7.06 -15.91
C GLU A 47 -3.86 6.64 -14.48
N THR A 48 -4.85 5.78 -14.34
CA THR A 48 -5.30 5.25 -13.04
C THR A 48 -4.19 4.45 -12.35
N ILE A 49 -3.51 3.58 -13.08
CA ILE A 49 -2.39 2.78 -12.56
C ILE A 49 -1.29 3.70 -12.03
N ARG A 50 -0.97 4.75 -12.75
CA ARG A 50 0.03 5.75 -12.34
C ARG A 50 -0.43 6.58 -11.16
N HIS A 51 -1.65 7.07 -11.17
CA HIS A 51 -2.23 7.90 -10.12
C HIS A 51 -2.21 7.21 -8.75
N TRP A 52 -2.53 5.92 -8.72
CA TRP A 52 -2.52 5.11 -7.50
C TRP A 52 -1.15 4.54 -7.15
N GLY A 53 -0.14 4.78 -7.98
CA GLY A 53 1.21 4.29 -7.77
C GLY A 53 1.33 2.76 -7.79
N LEU A 54 0.46 2.07 -8.51
CA LEU A 54 0.42 0.61 -8.52
C LEU A 54 1.73 0.04 -9.05
N GLY A 55 2.21 -1.01 -8.41
CA GLY A 55 3.49 -1.61 -8.68
C GLY A 55 3.43 -3.13 -8.67
N PHE A 56 4.60 -3.73 -8.72
CA PHE A 56 4.77 -5.19 -8.72
C PHE A 56 5.97 -5.60 -7.88
N SER A 57 5.80 -6.64 -7.09
CA SER A 57 6.89 -7.33 -6.39
C SER A 57 7.31 -8.55 -7.18
N ASN A 58 8.61 -8.71 -7.41
CA ASN A 58 9.16 -9.78 -8.24
C ASN A 58 8.84 -11.18 -7.69
N VAL A 59 8.96 -12.17 -8.55
CA VAL A 59 8.75 -13.59 -8.19
C VAL A 59 9.83 -14.13 -7.25
N THR A 60 10.96 -13.45 -7.14
CA THR A 60 12.05 -13.79 -6.22
C THR A 60 11.77 -13.26 -4.81
N SER A 61 12.33 -13.89 -3.80
CA SER A 61 12.06 -13.58 -2.39
C SER A 61 13.04 -12.62 -1.72
N ASN A 62 13.97 -12.02 -2.46
CA ASN A 62 15.04 -11.20 -1.88
C ASN A 62 15.44 -9.96 -2.68
N ASP A 63 14.77 -9.66 -3.78
CA ASP A 63 15.14 -8.54 -4.65
C ASP A 63 15.01 -7.20 -3.96
N LEU A 64 13.90 -6.96 -3.25
CA LEU A 64 13.69 -5.70 -2.54
C LEU A 64 14.69 -5.55 -1.39
N VAL A 65 14.89 -6.60 -0.60
CA VAL A 65 15.88 -6.58 0.51
C VAL A 65 17.26 -6.20 -0.01
N LYS A 66 17.72 -6.83 -1.07
CA LYS A 66 19.02 -6.50 -1.69
C LYS A 66 19.09 -5.06 -2.16
N TYR A 67 18.04 -4.59 -2.82
CA TYR A 67 17.95 -3.21 -3.28
C TYR A 67 18.02 -2.21 -2.14
N LEU A 68 17.23 -2.40 -1.08
CA LEU A 68 17.21 -1.52 0.07
C LEU A 68 18.54 -1.53 0.83
N LYS A 69 19.18 -2.68 0.97
CA LYS A 69 20.53 -2.77 1.55
C LYS A 69 21.57 -2.02 0.72
N SER A 70 21.47 -2.07 -0.60
CA SER A 70 22.34 -1.30 -1.49
C SER A 70 22.16 0.22 -1.36
N LYS A 71 21.03 0.65 -0.82
CA LYS A 71 20.74 2.06 -0.52
C LYS A 71 21.11 2.49 0.91
N GLY A 72 21.74 1.59 1.68
CA GLY A 72 22.24 1.90 3.01
C GLY A 72 21.29 1.59 4.16
N TYR A 73 20.20 0.86 3.91
CA TYR A 73 19.28 0.40 4.97
C TYR A 73 19.74 -0.95 5.51
N ASP A 74 19.79 -1.09 6.83
CA ASP A 74 20.11 -2.34 7.49
C ASP A 74 18.89 -3.26 7.63
N ASP A 75 19.12 -4.50 8.03
CA ASP A 75 18.09 -5.52 8.18
C ASP A 75 17.02 -5.09 9.19
N GLN A 76 17.40 -4.41 10.25
CA GLN A 76 16.48 -3.99 11.31
C GLN A 76 15.43 -3.00 10.81
N ILE A 77 15.83 -1.96 10.08
CA ILE A 77 14.89 -0.95 9.57
C ILE A 77 13.99 -1.53 8.47
N ILE A 78 14.52 -2.40 7.62
CA ILE A 78 13.75 -3.07 6.57
C ILE A 78 12.63 -3.93 7.19
N GLN A 79 12.98 -4.70 8.22
CA GLN A 79 12.04 -5.54 8.95
C GLN A 79 11.01 -4.71 9.73
N GLU A 80 11.45 -3.65 10.39
CA GLU A 80 10.59 -2.73 11.13
C GLU A 80 9.57 -2.01 10.24
N ALA A 81 9.95 -1.69 9.01
CA ALA A 81 9.03 -1.13 8.01
C ALA A 81 8.00 -2.14 7.50
N GLY A 82 8.10 -3.41 7.88
CA GLY A 82 7.21 -4.47 7.40
C GLY A 82 7.47 -4.89 5.95
N LEU A 83 8.64 -4.58 5.40
CA LEU A 83 9.01 -4.90 4.01
C LEU A 83 9.70 -6.26 3.88
N ALA A 84 10.15 -6.83 4.98
CA ALA A 84 10.79 -8.13 5.03
C ALA A 84 10.40 -8.90 6.29
N SER A 85 10.49 -10.21 6.20
CA SER A 85 10.33 -11.15 7.31
C SER A 85 11.61 -11.94 7.50
N PHE A 86 11.87 -12.36 8.73
CA PHE A 86 12.99 -13.22 9.05
C PHE A 86 12.52 -14.68 9.21
N ASP A 87 13.25 -15.58 8.60
CA ASP A 87 13.08 -17.01 8.72
C ASP A 87 14.41 -17.65 9.12
N GLU A 88 14.42 -18.55 10.10
CA GLU A 88 15.63 -19.19 10.60
C GLU A 88 16.39 -19.97 9.52
N ARG A 89 15.67 -20.53 8.56
CA ARG A 89 16.24 -21.34 7.48
C ARG A 89 16.80 -20.50 6.33
N TYR A 90 16.09 -19.42 5.97
CA TYR A 90 16.39 -18.63 4.78
C TYR A 90 16.88 -17.21 5.08
N GLY A 91 16.90 -16.81 6.35
CA GLY A 91 17.27 -15.46 6.77
C GLY A 91 16.23 -14.40 6.45
N LEU A 92 16.66 -13.18 6.24
CA LEU A 92 15.79 -12.06 5.88
C LEU A 92 15.36 -12.19 4.41
N HIS A 93 14.05 -12.14 4.16
CA HIS A 93 13.47 -12.23 2.83
C HIS A 93 12.33 -11.22 2.66
N ASP A 94 12.01 -10.90 1.41
CA ASP A 94 10.94 -9.98 1.07
C ASP A 94 9.60 -10.47 1.65
N LYS A 95 8.82 -9.56 2.20
CA LYS A 95 7.47 -9.87 2.65
C LYS A 95 6.52 -10.11 1.47
N PHE A 96 6.71 -9.37 0.40
CA PHE A 96 5.85 -9.42 -0.79
C PHE A 96 6.65 -9.97 -1.97
N TRP A 97 6.12 -11.00 -2.63
CA TRP A 97 6.64 -11.49 -3.89
C TRP A 97 5.51 -11.96 -4.79
N ASN A 98 5.70 -11.82 -6.10
CA ASN A 98 4.73 -12.17 -7.13
C ASN A 98 3.35 -11.53 -6.89
N ARG A 99 3.36 -10.24 -6.53
CA ARG A 99 2.14 -9.50 -6.19
C ARG A 99 2.06 -8.17 -6.92
N VAL A 100 0.86 -7.81 -7.35
CA VAL A 100 0.53 -6.41 -7.64
C VAL A 100 0.54 -5.66 -6.32
N MET A 101 1.25 -4.55 -6.27
CA MET A 101 1.45 -3.77 -5.05
C MET A 101 0.61 -2.49 -5.05
N PHE A 102 -0.06 -2.27 -3.92
CA PHE A 102 -0.90 -1.10 -3.66
C PHE A 102 -0.26 -0.29 -2.53
N PRO A 103 0.44 0.81 -2.83
CA PRO A 103 0.94 1.69 -1.78
C PRO A 103 -0.23 2.26 -0.97
N ILE A 104 -0.14 2.14 0.35
CA ILE A 104 -1.12 2.72 1.27
C ILE A 104 -0.56 4.06 1.72
N GLN A 105 -1.31 5.14 1.50
CA GLN A 105 -0.91 6.49 1.85
C GLN A 105 -1.74 7.05 3.00
N ASP A 106 -1.11 7.87 3.83
CA ASP A 106 -1.83 8.69 4.81
C ASP A 106 -2.49 9.91 4.12
N ILE A 107 -3.22 10.72 4.88
CA ILE A 107 -3.90 11.91 4.35
C ILE A 107 -2.96 12.95 3.73
N ASN A 108 -1.66 12.87 3.99
CA ASN A 108 -0.62 13.75 3.45
C ASN A 108 0.13 13.11 2.25
N HIS A 109 -0.42 12.05 1.66
CA HIS A 109 0.17 11.32 0.54
C HIS A 109 1.53 10.66 0.84
N ARG A 110 1.82 10.36 2.11
CA ARG A 110 3.04 9.64 2.50
C ARG A 110 2.75 8.14 2.55
N VAL A 111 3.63 7.34 1.95
CA VAL A 111 3.46 5.88 1.94
C VAL A 111 3.77 5.32 3.33
N ILE A 112 2.77 4.74 3.96
CA ILE A 112 2.85 4.20 5.33
C ILE A 112 2.84 2.67 5.37
N GLY A 113 2.47 2.01 4.29
CA GLY A 113 2.41 0.56 4.17
C GLY A 113 2.03 0.13 2.76
N PHE A 114 1.80 -1.16 2.61
CA PHE A 114 1.47 -1.77 1.32
C PHE A 114 0.40 -2.84 1.46
N GLY A 115 -0.44 -2.97 0.44
CA GLY A 115 -1.21 -4.16 0.16
C GLY A 115 -0.62 -4.87 -1.06
N GLY A 116 -0.79 -6.18 -1.15
CA GLY A 116 -0.32 -6.97 -2.28
C GLY A 116 -1.31 -8.05 -2.69
N ARG A 117 -1.67 -8.08 -3.97
CA ARG A 117 -2.52 -9.12 -4.54
C ARG A 117 -1.65 -10.12 -5.31
N VAL A 118 -1.67 -11.38 -4.91
CA VAL A 118 -0.85 -12.42 -5.53
C VAL A 118 -1.29 -12.69 -6.97
N MET A 119 -0.32 -12.94 -7.83
CA MET A 119 -0.57 -13.47 -9.17
C MET A 119 -0.64 -14.99 -9.10
N GLY A 120 -1.53 -15.59 -9.92
CA GLY A 120 -1.75 -17.04 -9.89
C GLY A 120 -2.49 -17.50 -8.64
N ASP A 121 -2.22 -18.75 -8.23
CA ASP A 121 -2.94 -19.45 -7.15
C ASP A 121 -2.26 -19.35 -5.77
N GLY A 122 -1.31 -18.43 -5.62
CA GLY A 122 -0.62 -18.20 -4.35
C GLY A 122 -1.56 -17.75 -3.23
N LYS A 123 -1.15 -18.00 -1.99
CA LYS A 123 -1.90 -17.60 -0.79
C LYS A 123 -1.03 -16.78 0.16
N PRO A 124 -1.63 -15.87 0.93
CA PRO A 124 -3.01 -15.41 0.84
C PRO A 124 -3.24 -14.60 -0.45
N LYS A 125 -4.47 -14.54 -0.92
CA LYS A 125 -4.84 -13.76 -2.12
C LYS A 125 -4.45 -12.30 -1.97
N TYR A 126 -4.78 -11.69 -0.81
CA TYR A 126 -4.34 -10.35 -0.42
C TYR A 126 -3.50 -10.41 0.85
N LEU A 127 -2.39 -9.70 0.83
CA LEU A 127 -1.48 -9.57 1.96
C LEU A 127 -1.24 -8.09 2.23
N ASN A 128 -1.38 -7.68 3.49
CA ASN A 128 -1.12 -6.30 3.91
C ASN A 128 0.16 -6.21 4.74
N SER A 129 0.80 -5.03 4.74
CA SER A 129 1.83 -4.72 5.72
C SER A 129 1.33 -4.98 7.14
N PRO A 130 2.19 -5.44 8.06
CA PRO A 130 1.83 -5.48 9.48
C PRO A 130 1.71 -4.07 10.04
N GLU A 131 1.17 -3.95 11.26
CA GLU A 131 1.27 -2.71 12.04
C GLU A 131 2.74 -2.31 12.20
N THR A 132 3.02 -1.03 12.03
CA THR A 132 4.36 -0.46 12.19
C THR A 132 4.27 0.85 12.98
N PRO A 133 5.39 1.46 13.41
CA PRO A 133 5.35 2.77 14.06
C PRO A 133 4.72 3.89 13.24
N ILE A 134 4.58 3.71 11.92
CA ILE A 134 3.94 4.69 11.02
C ILE A 134 2.65 4.18 10.40
N PHE A 135 2.24 2.94 10.66
CA PHE A 135 1.05 2.34 10.07
C PHE A 135 0.14 1.70 11.12
N ASP A 136 -0.96 2.38 11.40
CA ASP A 136 -2.05 1.91 12.23
C ASP A 136 -3.29 1.67 11.34
N LYS A 137 -3.62 0.40 11.09
CA LYS A 137 -4.75 0.01 10.23
C LYS A 137 -6.10 0.48 10.77
N SER A 138 -6.23 0.62 12.09
CA SER A 138 -7.47 1.05 12.74
C SER A 138 -7.76 2.54 12.54
N ARG A 139 -6.77 3.32 12.11
CA ARG A 139 -6.82 4.78 11.95
C ARG A 139 -6.47 5.26 10.56
N ASN A 140 -6.50 4.38 9.58
CA ASN A 140 -6.24 4.72 8.20
C ASN A 140 -7.29 4.07 7.30
N LEU A 141 -7.54 4.70 6.15
CA LEU A 141 -8.45 4.22 5.12
C LEU A 141 -7.77 4.34 3.77
N TYR A 142 -7.85 3.29 2.98
CA TYR A 142 -7.33 3.31 1.62
C TYR A 142 -8.12 4.29 0.76
N GLY A 143 -7.43 5.18 0.10
CA GLY A 143 -8.03 6.18 -0.79
C GLY A 143 -8.49 7.46 -0.12
N LEU A 144 -8.45 7.57 1.22
CA LEU A 144 -8.89 8.78 1.92
C LEU A 144 -8.05 10.02 1.56
N ASN A 145 -6.77 9.86 1.28
CA ASN A 145 -5.90 10.92 0.81
C ASN A 145 -6.43 11.63 -0.45
N PHE A 146 -7.12 10.90 -1.32
CA PHE A 146 -7.81 11.47 -2.49
C PHE A 146 -9.27 11.82 -2.18
N ALA A 147 -9.99 10.92 -1.52
CA ALA A 147 -11.42 11.06 -1.25
C ALA A 147 -11.77 12.28 -0.40
N ARG A 148 -10.87 12.72 0.48
CA ARG A 148 -11.08 13.88 1.36
C ARG A 148 -11.30 15.20 0.60
N THR A 149 -10.88 15.27 -0.64
CA THR A 149 -11.05 16.45 -1.50
C THR A 149 -12.27 16.34 -2.43
N ALA A 150 -12.97 15.22 -2.40
CA ALA A 150 -14.21 15.06 -3.15
C ALA A 150 -15.27 16.01 -2.59
N ARG A 151 -15.95 16.71 -3.49
CA ARG A 151 -17.00 17.69 -3.13
C ARG A 151 -18.36 16.99 -3.04
N THR A 152 -18.47 16.02 -2.12
CA THR A 152 -19.69 15.23 -1.89
C THR A 152 -20.05 15.29 -0.41
N ASN A 153 -21.35 15.10 -0.11
CA ASN A 153 -21.84 15.03 1.26
C ASN A 153 -21.72 13.63 1.87
N ASN A 154 -21.35 12.65 1.06
CA ASN A 154 -21.21 11.26 1.48
C ASN A 154 -19.81 10.72 1.14
N MET A 155 -19.45 9.63 1.81
CA MET A 155 -18.34 8.76 1.47
C MET A 155 -18.89 7.37 1.14
N ILE A 156 -18.24 6.69 0.20
CA ILE A 156 -18.59 5.31 -0.18
C ILE A 156 -17.55 4.38 0.44
N LEU A 157 -18.02 3.50 1.32
CA LEU A 157 -17.14 2.49 1.95
C LEU A 157 -17.16 1.21 1.13
N CYS A 158 -16.04 0.90 0.51
CA CYS A 158 -15.82 -0.32 -0.27
C CYS A 158 -15.12 -1.39 0.57
N GLU A 159 -15.12 -2.63 0.08
CA GLU A 159 -14.48 -3.76 0.76
C GLU A 159 -12.98 -3.86 0.52
N GLY A 160 -12.47 -3.43 -0.64
CA GLY A 160 -11.07 -3.63 -1.01
C GLY A 160 -10.47 -2.57 -1.92
N TYR A 161 -9.17 -2.72 -2.17
CA TYR A 161 -8.37 -1.78 -2.97
C TYR A 161 -8.90 -1.59 -4.39
N MET A 162 -9.19 -2.68 -5.07
CA MET A 162 -9.64 -2.63 -6.46
C MET A 162 -10.99 -1.94 -6.61
N ASP A 163 -11.89 -2.15 -5.65
CA ASP A 163 -13.20 -1.47 -5.65
C ASP A 163 -13.03 0.05 -5.55
N VAL A 164 -12.17 0.50 -4.63
CA VAL A 164 -11.88 1.93 -4.46
C VAL A 164 -11.30 2.52 -5.75
N ILE A 165 -10.31 1.87 -6.34
CA ILE A 165 -9.64 2.35 -7.55
C ILE A 165 -10.64 2.41 -8.72
N SER A 166 -11.44 1.37 -8.89
CA SER A 166 -12.48 1.30 -9.94
C SER A 166 -13.55 2.37 -9.77
N MET A 167 -13.97 2.62 -8.53
CA MET A 167 -14.92 3.69 -8.21
C MET A 167 -14.36 5.06 -8.56
N HIS A 168 -13.11 5.35 -8.17
CA HIS A 168 -12.46 6.62 -8.51
C HIS A 168 -12.31 6.79 -10.02
N GLN A 169 -11.91 5.75 -10.73
CA GLN A 169 -11.81 5.79 -12.20
C GLN A 169 -13.16 6.09 -12.86
N ALA A 170 -14.23 5.58 -12.29
CA ALA A 170 -15.60 5.84 -12.76
C ALA A 170 -16.14 7.23 -12.34
N GLY A 171 -15.37 8.04 -11.62
CA GLY A 171 -15.77 9.37 -11.19
C GLY A 171 -16.30 9.46 -9.74
N PHE A 172 -16.39 8.35 -9.02
CA PHE A 172 -16.81 8.33 -7.60
C PHE A 172 -15.60 8.47 -6.69
N THR A 173 -15.05 9.69 -6.63
CA THR A 173 -13.79 9.97 -5.94
C THR A 173 -13.92 10.06 -4.42
N GLN A 174 -15.10 9.84 -3.86
CA GLN A 174 -15.36 9.74 -2.42
C GLN A 174 -15.27 8.30 -1.88
N ALA A 175 -14.85 7.33 -2.70
CA ALA A 175 -14.73 5.94 -2.28
C ALA A 175 -13.48 5.72 -1.42
N VAL A 176 -13.63 4.95 -0.36
CA VAL A 176 -12.57 4.53 0.58
C VAL A 176 -12.78 3.07 0.99
N ALA A 177 -11.76 2.44 1.54
CA ALA A 177 -11.87 1.08 2.09
C ALA A 177 -11.07 0.91 3.38
N SER A 178 -11.51 -0.01 4.23
CA SER A 178 -10.72 -0.53 5.34
C SER A 178 -9.50 -1.31 4.83
N LEU A 179 -8.55 -1.55 5.71
CA LEU A 179 -7.25 -2.14 5.38
C LEU A 179 -7.16 -3.60 5.83
N GLY A 180 -8.03 -4.47 5.30
CA GLY A 180 -8.06 -5.89 5.64
C GLY A 180 -8.62 -6.20 7.03
N THR A 181 -9.31 -5.24 7.65
CA THR A 181 -9.94 -5.35 8.96
C THR A 181 -11.39 -4.86 8.90
N ALA A 182 -12.17 -5.18 9.94
CA ALA A 182 -13.49 -4.58 10.09
C ALA A 182 -13.39 -3.06 10.26
N PHE A 183 -14.43 -2.36 9.82
CA PHE A 183 -14.54 -0.91 9.98
C PHE A 183 -14.55 -0.53 11.47
N THR A 184 -13.67 0.39 11.87
CA THR A 184 -13.45 0.76 13.26
C THR A 184 -14.11 2.08 13.64
N ALA A 185 -14.30 2.30 14.96
CA ALA A 185 -14.74 3.60 15.48
C ALA A 185 -13.74 4.72 15.13
N GLY A 186 -12.44 4.44 15.12
CA GLY A 186 -11.40 5.38 14.70
C GLY A 186 -11.56 5.81 13.24
N GLN A 187 -11.84 4.86 12.35
CA GLN A 187 -12.11 5.12 10.95
C GLN A 187 -13.40 5.92 10.75
N ALA A 188 -14.46 5.60 11.49
CA ALA A 188 -15.71 6.36 11.47
C ALA A 188 -15.49 7.82 11.89
N ASN A 189 -14.70 8.06 12.94
CA ASN A 189 -14.36 9.40 13.38
C ASN A 189 -13.57 10.19 12.35
N MET A 190 -12.71 9.54 11.59
CA MET A 190 -11.99 10.17 10.47
C MET A 190 -12.96 10.63 9.39
N LEU A 191 -13.91 9.79 9.01
CA LEU A 191 -14.88 10.10 7.96
C LEU A 191 -15.84 11.24 8.34
N ARG A 192 -16.18 11.39 9.61
CA ARG A 192 -17.03 12.50 10.10
C ARG A 192 -16.48 13.89 9.78
N ARG A 193 -15.17 14.01 9.57
CA ARG A 193 -14.55 15.29 9.20
C ARG A 193 -14.84 15.67 7.75
N TYR A 194 -15.18 14.72 6.89
CA TYR A 194 -15.27 14.90 5.44
C TYR A 194 -16.68 14.66 4.89
N ALA A 195 -17.51 13.92 5.59
CA ALA A 195 -18.83 13.56 5.12
C ALA A 195 -19.85 13.47 6.25
N ARG A 196 -21.13 13.69 5.90
CA ARG A 196 -22.27 13.55 6.83
C ARG A 196 -22.84 12.13 6.79
N GLU A 197 -22.61 11.41 5.70
CA GLU A 197 -23.17 10.11 5.43
C GLU A 197 -22.11 9.17 4.88
N VAL A 198 -22.18 7.90 5.23
CA VAL A 198 -21.37 6.81 4.69
C VAL A 198 -22.30 5.78 4.08
N ILE A 199 -22.05 5.43 2.83
CA ILE A 199 -22.81 4.46 2.05
C ILE A 199 -21.98 3.19 1.91
#